data_8e06d55366b5e1f2b5ef033d47d98f53
#
_entry.id   8e06d55366b5e1f2b5ef033d47d98f53
#
_cell.length_a   1.000
_cell.length_b   1.000
_cell.length_c   1.000
_cell.angle_alpha   90.00
_cell.angle_beta   90.00
_cell.angle_gamma   90.00
#
_symmetry.space_group_name_H-M   'P 1'
#
loop_
_entity.id
_entity.type
_entity.pdbx_description
1 polymer ?
#
loop_
_entity_poly.entity_id
_entity_poly.type
_entity_poly.pdbx_seq_one_letter_code
_entity_poly.pdbx_strand_id
1 'polypeptide(L)' 'MTPLKEQLERLVSEMVSKGIRYEDAHREFEKKFIAYILSQSNGNLGKAADLLGMHRNTLSRKIAEYRLRRGA' A
#
# COMPACT_ATOMS: atom_id res chain seq x y z
N MET A 1 2.47 -5.30 -23.46
CA MET A 1 2.33 -4.84 -22.07
C MET A 1 0.86 -4.88 -21.66
N THR A 2 0.56 -5.49 -20.50
CA THR A 2 -0.80 -5.58 -20.04
C THR A 2 -1.21 -4.24 -19.38
N PRO A 3 -2.34 -3.64 -19.79
CA PRO A 3 -2.80 -2.41 -19.13
C PRO A 3 -2.98 -2.59 -17.64
N LEU A 4 -2.74 -1.53 -16.88
CA LEU A 4 -2.86 -1.56 -15.42
C LEU A 4 -4.26 -2.05 -14.99
N LYS A 5 -5.30 -1.62 -15.69
CA LYS A 5 -6.66 -2.04 -15.40
C LYS A 5 -6.80 -3.57 -15.45
N GLU A 6 -6.26 -4.18 -16.48
CA GLU A 6 -6.34 -5.63 -16.65
C GLU A 6 -5.54 -6.36 -15.58
N GLN A 7 -4.37 -5.82 -15.22
CA GLN A 7 -3.56 -6.40 -14.15
C GLN A 7 -4.32 -6.39 -12.82
N LEU A 8 -4.97 -5.27 -12.53
CA LEU A 8 -5.76 -5.14 -11.31
C LEU A 8 -6.93 -6.10 -11.30
N GLU A 9 -7.66 -6.18 -12.42
CA GLU A 9 -8.79 -7.08 -12.53
C GLU A 9 -8.38 -8.55 -12.34
N ARG A 10 -7.24 -8.91 -12.89
CA ARG A 10 -6.71 -10.27 -12.74
C ARG A 10 -6.36 -10.56 -11.28
N LEU A 11 -5.71 -9.59 -10.61
CA LEU A 11 -5.36 -9.75 -9.22
C LEU A 11 -6.60 -9.89 -8.34
N VAL A 12 -7.61 -9.05 -8.58
CA VAL A 12 -8.87 -9.12 -7.83
C VAL A 12 -9.53 -10.48 -8.03
N SER A 13 -9.57 -10.95 -9.27
CA SER A 13 -10.15 -12.26 -9.58
C SER A 13 -9.43 -13.38 -8.83
N GLU A 14 -8.10 -13.32 -8.79
CA GLU A 14 -7.31 -14.32 -8.08
C GLU A 14 -7.59 -14.28 -6.58
N MET A 15 -7.65 -13.09 -6.00
CA MET A 15 -7.94 -12.94 -4.59
C MET A 15 -9.30 -13.51 -4.23
N VAL A 16 -10.30 -13.18 -5.05
CA VAL A 16 -11.67 -13.67 -4.81
C VAL A 16 -11.71 -15.20 -4.92
N SER A 17 -11.04 -15.77 -5.91
CA SER A 17 -11.04 -17.22 -6.09
C SER A 17 -10.38 -17.96 -4.93
N LYS A 18 -9.48 -17.31 -4.22
CA LYS A 18 -8.81 -17.88 -3.05
C LYS A 18 -9.55 -17.58 -1.75
N GLY A 19 -10.71 -16.97 -1.83
CA GLY A 19 -11.52 -16.68 -0.66
C GLY A 19 -11.06 -15.51 0.18
N ILE A 20 -10.22 -14.64 -0.38
CA ILE A 20 -9.75 -13.47 0.35
C ILE A 20 -10.86 -12.43 0.40
N ARG A 21 -11.17 -11.98 1.62
CA ARG A 21 -12.23 -11.00 1.82
C ARG A 21 -11.75 -9.59 1.49
N TYR A 22 -12.71 -8.72 1.19
CA TYR A 22 -12.40 -7.34 0.84
C TYR A 22 -11.51 -6.64 1.86
N GLU A 23 -11.85 -6.77 3.14
CA GLU A 23 -11.07 -6.09 4.19
C GLU A 23 -9.62 -6.55 4.22
N ASP A 24 -9.40 -7.84 4.06
CA ASP A 24 -8.05 -8.39 4.06
C ASP A 24 -7.28 -7.98 2.82
N ALA A 25 -7.94 -7.98 1.67
CA ALA A 25 -7.33 -7.54 0.41
C ALA A 25 -6.94 -6.06 0.50
N HIS A 26 -7.83 -5.23 1.03
CA HIS A 26 -7.58 -3.81 1.18
C HIS A 26 -6.39 -3.54 2.10
N ARG A 27 -6.33 -4.28 3.20
CA ARG A 27 -5.23 -4.14 4.16
C ARG A 27 -3.89 -4.54 3.54
N GLU A 28 -3.87 -5.66 2.83
CA GLU A 28 -2.64 -6.11 2.17
C GLU A 28 -2.20 -5.12 1.09
N PHE A 29 -3.13 -4.62 0.31
CA PHE A 29 -2.83 -3.63 -0.73
C PHE A 29 -2.24 -2.37 -0.10
N GLU A 30 -2.91 -1.84 0.92
CA GLU A 30 -2.48 -0.61 1.57
C GLU A 30 -1.10 -0.77 2.19
N LYS A 31 -0.88 -1.88 2.88
CA LYS A 31 0.41 -2.17 3.51
C LYS A 31 1.53 -2.19 2.47
N LYS A 32 1.34 -2.89 1.38
CA LYS A 32 2.36 -3.01 0.34
C LYS A 32 2.58 -1.69 -0.40
N PHE A 33 1.51 -0.95 -0.63
CA PHE A 33 1.59 0.34 -1.30
C PHE A 33 2.42 1.31 -0.46
N ILE A 34 2.10 1.41 0.83
CA ILE A 34 2.81 2.30 1.74
C ILE A 34 4.27 1.87 1.89
N ALA A 35 4.51 0.57 2.05
CA ALA A 35 5.87 0.05 2.19
C ALA A 35 6.73 0.41 0.97
N TYR A 36 6.15 0.28 -0.22
CA TYR A 36 6.87 0.63 -1.44
C TYR A 36 7.24 2.11 -1.48
N ILE A 37 6.26 2.97 -1.16
CA ILE A 37 6.49 4.42 -1.17
C ILE A 37 7.53 4.84 -0.12
N LEU A 38 7.48 4.22 1.06
CA LEU A 38 8.48 4.49 2.10
C LEU A 38 9.88 4.14 1.61
N SER A 39 10.01 3.00 0.95
CA SER A 39 11.26 2.57 0.35
C SER A 39 11.78 3.60 -0.66
N GLN A 40 10.91 4.11 -1.52
CA GLN A 40 11.27 5.09 -2.54
C GLN A 40 11.60 6.46 -1.94
N SER A 41 11.10 6.74 -0.76
CA SER A 41 11.29 8.03 -0.09
C SER A 41 12.44 8.03 0.91
N ASN A 42 13.15 6.93 1.02
CA ASN A 42 14.26 6.75 1.97
C ASN A 42 13.86 7.12 3.39
N GLY A 43 12.63 6.80 3.77
CA GLY A 43 12.13 7.05 5.10
C GLY A 43 11.71 8.48 5.38
N ASN A 44 11.70 9.35 4.37
CA ASN A 44 11.24 10.73 4.53
C ASN A 44 9.72 10.75 4.58
N LEU A 45 9.16 10.93 5.78
CA LEU A 45 7.72 10.89 5.99
C LEU A 45 6.95 11.96 5.23
N GLY A 46 7.48 13.17 5.19
CA GLY A 46 6.83 14.27 4.47
C GLY A 46 6.69 13.96 2.99
N LYS A 47 7.79 13.51 2.39
CA LYS A 47 7.80 13.16 0.97
C LYS A 47 6.89 11.97 0.69
N ALA A 48 6.93 10.96 1.55
CA ALA A 48 6.08 9.79 1.38
C ALA A 48 4.60 10.16 1.46
N ALA A 49 4.23 10.99 2.44
CA ALA A 49 2.85 11.43 2.59
C ALA A 49 2.37 12.19 1.36
N ASP A 50 3.23 13.06 0.81
CA ASP A 50 2.89 13.80 -0.41
C ASP A 50 2.63 12.85 -1.57
N LEU A 51 3.50 11.85 -1.75
CA LEU A 51 3.35 10.88 -2.82
C LEU A 51 2.10 10.02 -2.65
N LEU A 52 1.72 9.75 -1.41
CA LEU A 52 0.52 8.96 -1.10
C LEU A 52 -0.75 9.79 -1.11
N GLY A 53 -0.62 11.11 -1.11
CA GLY A 53 -1.78 12.00 -1.08
C GLY A 53 -2.49 12.00 0.27
N MET A 54 -1.77 11.80 1.35
CA MET A 54 -2.36 11.80 2.69
C MET A 54 -1.56 12.68 3.64
N HIS A 55 -2.18 13.03 4.76
CA HIS A 55 -1.53 13.84 5.79
C HIS A 55 -0.44 13.02 6.48
N ARG A 56 0.64 13.68 6.85
CA ARG A 56 1.78 13.05 7.53
C ARG A 56 1.37 12.28 8.79
N ASN A 57 0.45 12.85 9.56
CA ASN A 57 -0.02 12.18 10.79
C ASN A 57 -0.78 10.90 10.49
N THR A 58 -1.56 10.90 9.39
CA THR A 58 -2.27 9.71 8.95
C THR A 58 -1.29 8.62 8.55
N LEU A 59 -0.25 9.02 7.82
CA LEU A 59 0.78 8.08 7.40
C LEU A 59 1.50 7.47 8.61
N SER A 60 1.88 8.31 9.58
CA SER A 60 2.57 7.82 10.78
C SER A 60 1.72 6.80 11.53
N ARG A 61 0.42 7.06 11.63
CA ARG A 61 -0.49 6.12 12.30
C ARG A 61 -0.56 4.78 11.57
N LYS A 62 -0.61 4.83 10.23
CA LYS A 62 -0.67 3.61 9.43
C LYS A 62 0.64 2.82 9.51
N ILE A 63 1.77 3.52 9.55
CA ILE A 63 3.07 2.87 9.72
C ILE A 63 3.10 2.09 11.04
N ALA A 64 2.61 2.70 12.11
CA ALA A 64 2.53 2.04 13.41
C ALA A 64 1.56 0.86 13.39
N GLU A 65 0.39 1.07 12.78
CA GLU A 65 -0.64 0.03 12.70
C GLU A 65 -0.14 -1.21 11.97
N TYR A 66 0.55 -1.02 10.86
CA TYR A 66 1.06 -2.13 10.04
C TYR A 66 2.48 -2.55 10.43
N ARG A 67 3.09 -1.87 11.39
CA ARG A 67 4.46 -2.14 11.83
C ARG A 67 5.45 -2.10 10.68
N LEU A 68 5.34 -1.08 9.86
CA LEU A 68 6.20 -0.90 8.70
C LEU A 68 7.50 -0.22 9.08
N ARG A 69 8.56 -0.50 8.30
CA ARG A 69 9.82 0.21 8.44
C ARG A 69 9.72 1.53 7.67
N ARG A 70 10.23 2.60 8.28
CA ARG A 70 10.17 3.92 7.66
C ARG A 70 11.15 4.09 6.51
N GLY A 71 12.18 3.26 6.45
CA GLY A 71 13.16 3.33 5.38
C GLY A 71 14.19 2.25 5.53
N ALA A 72 14.97 2.06 4.50
CA ALA A 72 16.00 1.03 4.47
C ALA A 72 17.14 1.34 5.42
#